data_e5df8c1157f669f29bc4e7cf6bbe88ac
#
_entry.id   e5df8c1157f669f29bc4e7cf6bbe88ac
#
_cell.length_a   1.000
_cell.length_b   1.000
_cell.length_c   1.000
_cell.angle_alpha   90.00
_cell.angle_beta   90.00
_cell.angle_gamma   90.00
#
_symmetry.space_group_name_H-M   'P 1'
#
loop_
_entity.id
_entity.type
_entity.pdbx_description
1 polymer ?
#
loop_
_entity_poly.entity_id
_entity_poly.type
_entity_poly.pdbx_seq_one_letter_code
_entity_poly.pdbx_strand_id
1 'polypeptide(L)'
;MTRVGIQDRLVPGATLAQKYEAARRFGFDALELSERPAFDEARAAIRERIPVTAIAGGYRGWLIDPDPKDVAAARTDIAELLDLAGELGTGIVVVPIWGRTRNLPGIATGRTRVEDERLFLEGLRPLAERAERAGARIFIEPLNRYQNDICVTIADAMRFRDAIDSPAVLVVGDTFHMNIEEADMAASLAEAGERLGYVQIADSQRFEPGAGHIDFTQIFSALAGMGYTGDIGIECAALSADPEIVLPRTAALVRDLIRESELAV
;
A
#
# COMPACT_ATOMS: atom_id res chain seq x y z
N MET A 1 5.06 15.40 9.06
CA MET A 1 3.82 15.89 8.41
C MET A 1 3.33 14.80 7.48
N THR A 2 2.14 14.28 7.75
CA THR A 2 1.50 13.23 6.94
C THR A 2 1.17 13.77 5.55
N ARG A 3 1.75 13.16 4.51
CA ARG A 3 1.44 13.51 3.10
C ARG A 3 0.25 12.69 2.62
N VAL A 4 -0.59 13.31 1.80
CA VAL A 4 -1.68 12.62 1.11
C VAL A 4 -1.30 12.43 -0.35
N GLY A 5 -1.06 11.18 -0.73
CA GLY A 5 -0.77 10.78 -2.09
C GLY A 5 -2.00 10.23 -2.81
N ILE A 6 -1.87 10.07 -4.11
CA ILE A 6 -2.87 9.42 -4.96
C ILE A 6 -2.18 8.53 -5.99
N GLN A 7 -2.77 7.38 -6.30
CA GLN A 7 -2.24 6.52 -7.36
C GLN A 7 -2.16 7.26 -8.69
N ASP A 8 -1.01 7.19 -9.31
CA ASP A 8 -0.67 7.91 -10.55
C ASP A 8 -1.61 7.56 -11.72
N ARG A 9 -2.21 6.37 -11.72
CA ARG A 9 -3.20 5.94 -12.73
C ARG A 9 -4.57 6.59 -12.59
N LEU A 10 -4.87 7.22 -11.43
CA LEU A 10 -6.17 7.86 -11.15
C LEU A 10 -6.19 9.33 -11.58
N VAL A 11 -5.05 9.90 -11.88
CA VAL A 11 -4.93 11.31 -12.28
C VAL A 11 -4.63 11.45 -13.77
N PRO A 12 -5.16 12.47 -14.43
CA PRO A 12 -4.89 12.71 -15.85
C PRO A 12 -3.44 13.16 -16.08
N GLY A 13 -2.85 12.72 -17.19
CA GLY A 13 -1.51 13.07 -17.63
C GLY A 13 -0.87 11.98 -18.47
N ALA A 14 -0.09 12.36 -19.48
CA ALA A 14 0.65 11.43 -20.34
C ALA A 14 2.05 11.10 -19.77
N THR A 15 2.59 11.96 -18.90
CA THR A 15 3.88 11.78 -18.23
C THR A 15 3.68 11.86 -16.73
N LEU A 16 4.65 11.32 -15.96
CA LEU A 16 4.58 11.36 -14.50
C LEU A 16 4.52 12.81 -13.97
N ALA A 17 5.27 13.74 -14.59
CA ALA A 17 5.21 15.16 -14.26
C ALA A 17 3.81 15.75 -14.46
N GLN A 18 3.15 15.45 -15.58
CA GLN A 18 1.79 15.92 -15.83
C GLN A 18 0.78 15.33 -14.83
N LYS A 19 0.92 14.04 -14.52
CA LYS A 19 0.12 13.38 -13.46
C LYS A 19 0.32 14.06 -12.11
N TYR A 20 1.57 14.38 -11.75
CA TYR A 20 1.87 15.05 -10.49
C TYR A 20 1.31 16.49 -10.44
N GLU A 21 1.41 17.24 -11.53
CA GLU A 21 0.80 18.57 -11.62
C GLU A 21 -0.72 18.51 -11.45
N ALA A 22 -1.38 17.52 -12.08
CA ALA A 22 -2.81 17.29 -11.90
C ALA A 22 -3.14 16.93 -10.44
N ALA A 23 -2.39 16.00 -9.81
CA ALA A 23 -2.55 15.65 -8.42
C ALA A 23 -2.44 16.86 -7.50
N ARG A 24 -1.42 17.69 -7.68
CA ARG A 24 -1.25 18.95 -6.92
C ARG A 24 -2.40 19.92 -7.09
N ARG A 25 -2.88 20.09 -8.33
CA ARG A 25 -4.05 20.95 -8.63
C ARG A 25 -5.32 20.46 -7.92
N PHE A 26 -5.46 19.15 -7.76
CA PHE A 26 -6.58 18.54 -7.02
C PHE A 26 -6.41 18.60 -5.48
N GLY A 27 -5.21 18.93 -4.98
CA GLY A 27 -4.95 19.08 -3.54
C GLY A 27 -4.16 17.94 -2.90
N PHE A 28 -3.55 17.04 -3.68
CA PHE A 28 -2.67 15.99 -3.19
C PHE A 28 -1.20 16.46 -3.11
N ASP A 29 -0.41 15.84 -2.22
CA ASP A 29 0.99 16.21 -1.98
C ASP A 29 1.97 15.41 -2.83
N ALA A 30 1.60 14.18 -3.19
CA ALA A 30 2.50 13.21 -3.77
C ALA A 30 1.75 12.25 -4.69
N LEU A 31 2.49 11.40 -5.40
CA LEU A 31 1.95 10.25 -6.10
C LEU A 31 2.24 8.95 -5.34
N GLU A 32 1.37 7.96 -5.51
CA GLU A 32 1.67 6.56 -5.28
C GLU A 32 1.89 5.92 -6.65
N LEU A 33 3.04 5.27 -6.87
CA LEU A 33 3.36 4.65 -8.16
C LEU A 33 2.68 3.28 -8.25
N SER A 34 1.95 3.02 -9.34
CA SER A 34 1.12 1.82 -9.50
C SER A 34 1.40 1.01 -10.78
N GLU A 35 2.31 1.44 -11.63
CA GLU A 35 2.71 0.71 -12.84
C GLU A 35 3.44 -0.60 -12.51
N ARG A 36 3.40 -1.56 -13.45
CA ARG A 36 4.05 -2.86 -13.29
C ARG A 36 4.80 -3.29 -14.54
N PRO A 37 6.14 -3.31 -14.51
CA PRO A 37 7.01 -2.91 -13.39
C PRO A 37 7.15 -1.38 -13.27
N ALA A 38 7.34 -0.86 -12.04
CA ALA A 38 7.38 0.57 -11.74
C ALA A 38 8.78 1.20 -11.86
N PHE A 39 9.70 0.60 -12.58
CA PHE A 39 11.08 1.07 -12.66
C PHE A 39 11.23 2.42 -13.34
N ASP A 40 10.54 2.62 -14.45
CA ASP A 40 10.67 3.84 -15.25
C ASP A 40 10.01 5.03 -14.55
N GLU A 41 8.86 4.80 -13.90
CA GLU A 41 8.16 5.80 -13.08
C GLU A 41 9.01 6.18 -11.85
N ALA A 42 9.59 5.21 -11.14
CA ALA A 42 10.45 5.50 -10.00
C ALA A 42 11.70 6.30 -10.40
N ARG A 43 12.36 5.92 -11.51
CA ARG A 43 13.49 6.69 -12.04
C ARG A 43 13.07 8.09 -12.53
N ALA A 44 11.88 8.22 -13.12
CA ALA A 44 11.33 9.53 -13.51
C ALA A 44 11.06 10.38 -12.26
N ALA A 45 10.46 9.82 -11.21
CA ALA A 45 10.19 10.52 -9.96
C ALA A 45 11.48 11.04 -9.31
N ILE A 46 12.55 10.23 -9.28
CA ILE A 46 13.87 10.64 -8.78
C ILE A 46 14.42 11.79 -9.61
N ARG A 47 14.48 11.64 -10.93
CA ARG A 47 15.03 12.62 -11.86
C ARG A 47 14.30 13.96 -11.79
N GLU A 48 12.98 13.93 -11.67
CA GLU A 48 12.10 15.09 -11.72
C GLU A 48 11.75 15.61 -10.32
N ARG A 49 12.26 14.92 -9.25
CA ARG A 49 12.02 15.26 -7.84
C ARG A 49 10.53 15.27 -7.47
N ILE A 50 9.79 14.31 -8.03
CA ILE A 50 8.37 14.14 -7.72
C ILE A 50 8.25 13.39 -6.38
N PRO A 51 7.51 13.93 -5.39
CA PRO A 51 7.27 13.23 -4.14
C PRO A 51 6.47 11.96 -4.36
N VAL A 52 6.90 10.87 -3.72
CA VAL A 52 6.23 9.56 -3.78
C VAL A 52 5.93 9.09 -2.36
N THR A 53 4.70 8.64 -2.12
CA THR A 53 4.28 8.08 -0.82
C THR A 53 4.60 6.60 -0.70
N ALA A 54 4.42 5.83 -1.77
CA ALA A 54 4.78 4.42 -1.87
C ALA A 54 4.88 3.96 -3.32
N ILE A 55 5.51 2.80 -3.54
CA ILE A 55 5.40 2.03 -4.78
C ILE A 55 4.42 0.88 -4.47
N ALA A 56 3.20 0.94 -5.05
CA ALA A 56 2.13 -0.02 -4.80
C ALA A 56 2.34 -1.31 -5.60
N GLY A 57 3.08 -2.26 -5.05
CA GLY A 57 3.53 -3.46 -5.75
C GLY A 57 4.66 -3.11 -6.72
N GLY A 58 4.36 -2.89 -8.00
CA GLY A 58 5.34 -2.44 -8.99
C GLY A 58 6.35 -3.49 -9.47
N TYR A 59 6.18 -4.75 -9.11
CA TYR A 59 7.06 -5.88 -9.44
C TYR A 59 6.29 -7.01 -10.15
N ARG A 60 7.00 -7.84 -10.90
CA ARG A 60 6.46 -9.01 -11.60
C ARG A 60 6.48 -10.22 -10.67
N GLY A 61 5.49 -11.12 -10.84
CA GLY A 61 5.39 -12.36 -10.04
C GLY A 61 5.08 -12.12 -8.56
N TRP A 62 5.20 -13.16 -7.76
CA TRP A 62 4.92 -13.13 -6.31
C TRP A 62 5.95 -13.97 -5.54
N LEU A 63 6.22 -13.60 -4.28
CA LEU A 63 7.21 -14.32 -3.45
C LEU A 63 6.84 -15.78 -3.19
N ILE A 64 5.57 -16.14 -3.29
CA ILE A 64 5.05 -17.51 -3.14
C ILE A 64 4.36 -18.00 -4.42
N ASP A 65 4.74 -17.49 -5.58
CA ASP A 65 4.19 -17.98 -6.85
C ASP A 65 4.45 -19.49 -6.99
N PRO A 66 3.50 -20.28 -7.55
CA PRO A 66 3.77 -21.67 -7.92
C PRO A 66 4.88 -21.82 -8.96
N ASP A 67 5.08 -20.87 -9.86
CA ASP A 67 6.16 -20.88 -10.84
C ASP A 67 7.45 -20.29 -10.24
N PRO A 68 8.54 -21.07 -10.14
CA PRO A 68 9.82 -20.56 -9.64
C PRO A 68 10.40 -19.38 -10.44
N LYS A 69 10.04 -19.23 -11.72
CA LYS A 69 10.47 -18.09 -12.54
C LYS A 69 9.81 -16.79 -12.06
N ASP A 70 8.52 -16.86 -11.71
CA ASP A 70 7.80 -15.72 -11.18
C ASP A 70 8.28 -15.35 -9.77
N VAL A 71 8.66 -16.35 -8.95
CA VAL A 71 9.33 -16.09 -7.66
C VAL A 71 10.66 -15.38 -7.86
N ALA A 72 11.47 -15.83 -8.82
CA ALA A 72 12.76 -15.22 -9.12
C ALA A 72 12.59 -13.78 -9.66
N ALA A 73 11.61 -13.56 -10.53
CA ALA A 73 11.27 -12.23 -11.03
C ALA A 73 10.85 -11.30 -9.89
N ALA A 74 9.95 -11.76 -8.99
CA ALA A 74 9.51 -10.98 -7.84
C ALA A 74 10.69 -10.55 -6.94
N ARG A 75 11.57 -11.49 -6.61
CA ARG A 75 12.75 -11.20 -5.78
C ARG A 75 13.69 -10.18 -6.41
N THR A 76 13.92 -10.32 -7.72
CA THR A 76 14.80 -9.41 -8.46
C THR A 76 14.20 -8.02 -8.55
N ASP A 77 12.94 -7.93 -8.95
CA ASP A 77 12.25 -6.66 -9.13
C ASP A 77 12.09 -5.90 -7.80
N ILE A 78 11.66 -6.60 -6.74
CA ILE A 78 11.53 -5.97 -5.40
C ILE A 78 12.89 -5.46 -4.93
N ALA A 79 13.97 -6.24 -5.12
CA ALA A 79 15.31 -5.83 -4.71
C ALA A 79 15.76 -4.54 -5.44
N GLU A 80 15.53 -4.42 -6.74
CA GLU A 80 15.86 -3.20 -7.50
C GLU A 80 14.94 -2.02 -7.10
N LEU A 81 13.64 -2.26 -6.94
CA LEU A 81 12.71 -1.23 -6.50
C LEU A 81 12.99 -0.71 -5.09
N LEU A 82 13.54 -1.54 -4.20
CA LEU A 82 13.97 -1.09 -2.86
C LEU A 82 15.11 -0.08 -2.94
N ASP A 83 16.05 -0.22 -3.86
CA ASP A 83 17.09 0.78 -4.05
C ASP A 83 16.49 2.12 -4.52
N LEU A 84 15.59 2.07 -5.50
CA LEU A 84 14.89 3.27 -5.99
C LEU A 84 13.99 3.88 -4.92
N ALA A 85 13.29 3.07 -4.11
CA ALA A 85 12.48 3.53 -2.99
C ALA A 85 13.32 4.22 -1.92
N GLY A 86 14.55 3.74 -1.68
CA GLY A 86 15.51 4.39 -0.78
C GLY A 86 15.89 5.80 -1.27
N GLU A 87 16.16 5.96 -2.56
CA GLU A 87 16.43 7.28 -3.16
C GLU A 87 15.21 8.21 -3.08
N LEU A 88 14.00 7.67 -3.17
CA LEU A 88 12.73 8.40 -3.03
C LEU A 88 12.36 8.69 -1.56
N GLY A 89 13.04 8.07 -0.59
CA GLY A 89 12.73 8.19 0.84
C GLY A 89 11.42 7.52 1.24
N THR A 90 11.03 6.45 0.54
CA THR A 90 9.75 5.74 0.74
C THR A 90 9.92 4.22 0.84
N GLY A 91 8.88 3.45 0.52
CA GLY A 91 8.87 2.00 0.55
C GLY A 91 8.03 1.37 -0.56
N ILE A 92 8.01 0.05 -0.56
CA ILE A 92 7.28 -0.78 -1.50
C ILE A 92 6.19 -1.54 -0.76
N VAL A 93 4.98 -1.53 -1.29
CA VAL A 93 3.91 -2.41 -0.85
C VAL A 93 4.14 -3.81 -1.39
N VAL A 94 4.23 -4.79 -0.50
CA VAL A 94 4.47 -6.19 -0.83
C VAL A 94 3.34 -7.04 -0.30
N VAL A 95 2.74 -7.82 -1.21
CA VAL A 95 1.73 -8.82 -0.89
C VAL A 95 2.31 -10.23 -1.05
N PRO A 96 1.88 -11.23 -0.26
CA PRO A 96 2.35 -12.60 -0.43
C PRO A 96 2.06 -13.16 -1.82
N ILE A 97 0.83 -12.99 -2.27
CA ILE A 97 0.31 -13.34 -3.59
C ILE A 97 -0.97 -12.58 -3.83
N TRP A 98 -1.22 -12.17 -5.07
CA TRP A 98 -2.45 -11.47 -5.45
C TRP A 98 -3.20 -12.21 -6.55
N GLY A 99 -4.54 -12.27 -6.44
CA GLY A 99 -5.41 -12.92 -7.42
C GLY A 99 -5.29 -14.44 -7.45
N ARG A 100 -4.50 -15.05 -6.55
CA ARG A 100 -4.36 -16.49 -6.38
C ARG A 100 -4.72 -16.84 -4.95
N THR A 101 -5.89 -17.40 -4.74
CA THR A 101 -6.41 -17.78 -3.43
C THR A 101 -6.82 -19.24 -3.43
N ARG A 102 -6.71 -19.91 -2.28
CA ARG A 102 -7.19 -21.28 -2.08
C ARG A 102 -8.71 -21.39 -2.09
N ASN A 103 -9.38 -20.28 -1.91
CA ASN A 103 -10.84 -20.23 -1.80
C ASN A 103 -11.55 -20.18 -3.15
N LEU A 104 -10.82 -19.93 -4.25
CA LEU A 104 -11.37 -19.88 -5.59
C LEU A 104 -10.84 -21.04 -6.44
N PRO A 105 -11.71 -21.73 -7.20
CA PRO A 105 -11.31 -22.83 -8.08
C PRO A 105 -10.20 -22.41 -9.05
N GLY A 106 -9.16 -23.25 -9.16
CA GLY A 106 -8.08 -23.06 -10.13
C GLY A 106 -6.99 -22.05 -9.72
N ILE A 107 -7.08 -21.46 -8.52
CA ILE A 107 -6.12 -20.44 -8.06
C ILE A 107 -5.25 -20.93 -6.89
N ALA A 108 -5.25 -22.22 -6.61
CA ALA A 108 -4.46 -22.79 -5.52
C ALA A 108 -2.95 -22.80 -5.84
N THR A 109 -2.11 -22.57 -4.82
CA THR A 109 -0.65 -22.70 -4.94
C THR A 109 -0.18 -24.15 -5.01
N GLY A 110 -1.05 -25.10 -4.66
CA GLY A 110 -0.71 -26.54 -4.53
C GLY A 110 0.01 -26.90 -3.23
N ARG A 111 0.26 -25.93 -2.35
CA ARG A 111 0.94 -26.09 -1.07
C ARG A 111 -0.02 -25.87 0.10
N THR A 112 0.37 -26.27 1.30
CA THR A 112 -0.35 -25.95 2.53
C THR A 112 -0.12 -24.46 2.90
N ARG A 113 -1.03 -23.89 3.70
CA ARG A 113 -0.88 -22.53 4.23
C ARG A 113 0.46 -22.36 4.97
N VAL A 114 0.85 -23.33 5.78
CA VAL A 114 2.11 -23.30 6.56
C VAL A 114 3.33 -23.25 5.63
N GLU A 115 3.30 -23.99 4.53
CA GLU A 115 4.39 -23.95 3.53
C GLU A 115 4.46 -22.60 2.83
N ASP A 116 3.31 -22.01 2.46
CA ASP A 116 3.29 -20.70 1.82
C ASP A 116 3.74 -19.59 2.78
N GLU A 117 3.32 -19.61 4.04
CA GLU A 117 3.78 -18.68 5.07
C GLU A 117 5.30 -18.76 5.27
N ARG A 118 5.84 -19.99 5.34
CA ARG A 118 7.30 -20.20 5.43
C ARG A 118 8.03 -19.64 4.22
N LEU A 119 7.55 -19.92 3.01
CA LEU A 119 8.15 -19.44 1.77
C LEU A 119 8.10 -17.92 1.65
N PHE A 120 7.00 -17.31 2.10
CA PHE A 120 6.88 -15.85 2.14
C PHE A 120 7.94 -15.24 3.05
N LEU A 121 8.09 -15.74 4.27
CA LEU A 121 9.11 -15.29 5.22
C LEU A 121 10.55 -15.51 4.68
N GLU A 122 10.82 -16.67 4.09
CA GLU A 122 12.13 -16.97 3.47
C GLU A 122 12.45 -16.02 2.30
N GLY A 123 11.44 -15.67 1.51
CA GLY A 123 11.59 -14.71 0.43
C GLY A 123 11.78 -13.27 0.90
N LEU A 124 11.11 -12.90 2.00
CA LEU A 124 11.10 -11.54 2.52
C LEU A 124 12.37 -11.16 3.31
N ARG A 125 12.98 -12.11 4.05
CA ARG A 125 14.18 -11.84 4.87
C ARG A 125 15.32 -11.14 4.13
N PRO A 126 15.82 -11.66 2.99
CA PRO A 126 16.91 -11.00 2.27
C PRO A 126 16.50 -9.63 1.69
N LEU A 127 15.21 -9.45 1.40
CA LEU A 127 14.67 -8.18 0.94
C LEU A 127 14.58 -7.15 2.08
N ALA A 128 14.24 -7.58 3.30
CA ALA A 128 14.27 -6.74 4.49
C ALA A 128 15.67 -6.20 4.78
N GLU A 129 16.69 -7.06 4.73
CA GLU A 129 18.10 -6.63 4.85
C GLU A 129 18.51 -5.63 3.75
N ARG A 130 17.99 -5.81 2.52
CA ARG A 130 18.25 -4.85 1.45
C ARG A 130 17.55 -3.52 1.70
N ALA A 131 16.30 -3.55 2.16
CA ALA A 131 15.55 -2.34 2.52
C ALA A 131 16.30 -1.52 3.59
N GLU A 132 16.82 -2.16 4.63
CA GLU A 132 17.64 -1.50 5.65
C GLU A 132 18.87 -0.83 5.03
N ARG A 133 19.61 -1.54 4.18
CA ARG A 133 20.80 -0.98 3.51
C ARG A 133 20.49 0.18 2.57
N ALA A 134 19.35 0.12 1.88
CA ALA A 134 18.90 1.16 0.97
C ALA A 134 18.24 2.35 1.67
N GLY A 135 17.92 2.24 2.97
CA GLY A 135 17.10 3.24 3.68
C GLY A 135 15.63 3.25 3.21
N ALA A 136 15.19 2.16 2.59
CA ALA A 136 13.82 1.95 2.13
C ALA A 136 12.98 1.21 3.16
N ARG A 137 11.68 1.06 2.87
CA ARG A 137 10.75 0.27 3.68
C ARG A 137 10.04 -0.78 2.83
N ILE A 138 9.63 -1.86 3.48
CA ILE A 138 8.68 -2.84 2.94
C ILE A 138 7.39 -2.70 3.73
N PHE A 139 6.29 -2.50 3.04
CA PHE A 139 4.96 -2.42 3.61
C PHE A 139 4.20 -3.71 3.28
N ILE A 140 4.02 -4.62 4.26
CA ILE A 140 3.23 -5.84 4.07
C ILE A 140 1.77 -5.46 4.04
N GLU A 141 1.09 -5.76 2.94
CA GLU A 141 -0.33 -5.48 2.76
C GLU A 141 -1.16 -6.75 2.93
N PRO A 142 -2.08 -6.78 3.91
CA PRO A 142 -3.12 -7.79 3.97
C PRO A 142 -4.17 -7.50 2.89
N LEU A 143 -4.50 -8.53 2.11
CA LEU A 143 -5.55 -8.47 1.10
C LEU A 143 -6.76 -9.28 1.53
N ASN A 144 -7.95 -8.87 1.14
CA ASN A 144 -9.17 -9.58 1.48
C ASN A 144 -9.19 -11.03 0.98
N ARG A 145 -10.03 -11.87 1.60
CA ARG A 145 -10.18 -13.32 1.35
C ARG A 145 -10.43 -13.73 -0.10
N TYR A 146 -10.85 -12.80 -0.94
CA TYR A 146 -11.07 -13.07 -2.36
C TYR A 146 -9.80 -12.93 -3.20
N GLN A 147 -8.75 -12.35 -2.63
CA GLN A 147 -7.47 -12.08 -3.31
C GLN A 147 -6.27 -12.76 -2.66
N ASN A 148 -6.37 -13.13 -1.38
CA ASN A 148 -5.33 -13.81 -0.63
C ASN A 148 -5.96 -14.70 0.45
N ASP A 149 -5.18 -15.63 1.03
CA ASP A 149 -5.65 -16.50 2.10
C ASP A 149 -4.63 -16.70 3.24
N ILE A 150 -3.43 -16.10 3.15
CA ILE A 150 -2.42 -16.24 4.20
C ILE A 150 -2.17 -14.94 4.98
N CYS A 151 -2.49 -13.78 4.39
CA CYS A 151 -2.35 -12.46 5.00
C CYS A 151 -3.58 -11.64 4.64
N VAL A 152 -4.63 -11.72 5.46
CA VAL A 152 -5.93 -11.10 5.16
C VAL A 152 -6.33 -10.02 6.16
N THR A 153 -5.73 -10.02 7.36
CA THR A 153 -5.98 -9.04 8.41
C THR A 153 -4.70 -8.29 8.79
N ILE A 154 -4.87 -7.15 9.44
CA ILE A 154 -3.76 -6.40 10.06
C ILE A 154 -2.98 -7.31 11.01
N ALA A 155 -3.66 -8.14 11.81
CA ALA A 155 -3.03 -9.09 12.71
C ALA A 155 -2.16 -10.13 11.97
N ASP A 156 -2.59 -10.62 10.79
CA ASP A 156 -1.75 -11.49 9.95
C ASP A 156 -0.47 -10.77 9.50
N ALA A 157 -0.59 -9.54 9.01
CA ALA A 157 0.55 -8.76 8.55
C ALA A 157 1.53 -8.44 9.70
N MET A 158 1.02 -8.08 10.88
CA MET A 158 1.84 -7.89 12.09
C MET A 158 2.61 -9.16 12.46
N ARG A 159 1.97 -10.33 12.37
CA ARG A 159 2.63 -11.62 12.63
C ARG A 159 3.80 -11.87 11.68
N PHE A 160 3.64 -11.58 10.39
CA PHE A 160 4.75 -11.67 9.42
C PHE A 160 5.85 -10.65 9.70
N ARG A 161 5.48 -9.41 9.95
CA ARG A 161 6.42 -8.34 10.31
C ARG A 161 7.26 -8.72 11.53
N ASP A 162 6.61 -9.20 12.59
CA ASP A 162 7.28 -9.56 13.84
C ASP A 162 8.19 -10.80 13.66
N ALA A 163 7.82 -11.74 12.78
CA ALA A 163 8.65 -12.90 12.45
C ALA A 163 9.89 -12.54 11.60
N ILE A 164 9.86 -11.43 10.86
CA ILE A 164 11.03 -10.89 10.14
C ILE A 164 11.95 -10.13 11.10
N ASP A 165 11.38 -9.39 12.06
CA ASP A 165 12.09 -8.62 13.08
C ASP A 165 13.07 -7.60 12.48
N SER A 166 12.60 -6.81 11.50
CA SER A 166 13.36 -5.76 10.85
C SER A 166 12.64 -4.41 10.97
N PRO A 167 13.32 -3.32 11.32
CA PRO A 167 12.73 -2.00 11.38
C PRO A 167 12.32 -1.45 10.02
N ALA A 168 12.83 -2.02 8.93
CA ALA A 168 12.46 -1.66 7.57
C ALA A 168 11.14 -2.30 7.12
N VAL A 169 10.60 -3.28 7.87
CA VAL A 169 9.35 -3.97 7.53
C VAL A 169 8.23 -3.44 8.41
N LEU A 170 7.19 -2.92 7.79
CA LEU A 170 6.02 -2.33 8.39
C LEU A 170 4.75 -2.89 7.73
N VAL A 171 3.58 -2.49 8.22
CA VAL A 171 2.28 -2.97 7.77
C VAL A 171 1.52 -1.87 7.03
N VAL A 172 0.71 -2.25 6.06
CA VAL A 172 -0.28 -1.38 5.40
C VAL A 172 -1.65 -1.60 6.04
N GLY A 173 -2.38 -0.50 6.25
CA GLY A 173 -3.82 -0.53 6.49
C GLY A 173 -4.55 -0.03 5.23
N ASP A 174 -5.12 -0.93 4.43
CA ASP A 174 -5.98 -0.57 3.29
C ASP A 174 -7.45 -0.70 3.71
N THR A 175 -8.16 0.42 3.73
CA THR A 175 -9.55 0.50 4.20
C THR A 175 -10.52 -0.34 3.39
N PHE A 176 -10.29 -0.54 2.10
CA PHE A 176 -11.13 -1.43 1.29
C PHE A 176 -10.98 -2.89 1.70
N HIS A 177 -9.74 -3.36 1.91
CA HIS A 177 -9.50 -4.72 2.35
C HIS A 177 -9.98 -4.93 3.79
N MET A 178 -9.70 -3.98 4.67
CA MET A 178 -10.13 -3.98 6.06
C MET A 178 -11.65 -3.98 6.21
N ASN A 179 -12.39 -3.25 5.36
CA ASN A 179 -13.85 -3.26 5.37
C ASN A 179 -14.48 -4.64 5.12
N ILE A 180 -13.74 -5.55 4.50
CA ILE A 180 -14.18 -6.94 4.26
C ILE A 180 -13.75 -7.89 5.38
N GLU A 181 -12.57 -7.67 5.97
CA GLU A 181 -11.91 -8.64 6.84
C GLU A 181 -11.92 -8.25 8.32
N GLU A 182 -11.86 -6.97 8.66
CA GLU A 182 -11.78 -6.51 10.04
C GLU A 182 -13.16 -6.35 10.67
N ALA A 183 -13.32 -6.82 11.89
CA ALA A 183 -14.55 -6.59 12.66
C ALA A 183 -14.66 -5.12 13.12
N ASP A 184 -13.52 -4.47 13.36
CA ASP A 184 -13.38 -3.07 13.74
C ASP A 184 -12.07 -2.54 13.15
N MET A 185 -12.17 -1.74 12.10
CA MET A 185 -11.00 -1.18 11.40
C MET A 185 -10.19 -0.23 12.27
N ALA A 186 -10.87 0.61 13.05
CA ALA A 186 -10.21 1.58 13.92
C ALA A 186 -9.41 0.87 15.03
N ALA A 187 -10.00 -0.15 15.64
CA ALA A 187 -9.31 -0.97 16.65
C ALA A 187 -8.11 -1.72 16.06
N SER A 188 -8.24 -2.31 14.87
CA SER A 188 -7.15 -3.02 14.19
C SER A 188 -5.99 -2.10 13.83
N LEU A 189 -6.25 -0.87 13.37
CA LEU A 189 -5.21 0.13 13.14
C LEU A 189 -4.51 0.54 14.46
N ALA A 190 -5.29 0.81 15.51
CA ALA A 190 -4.74 1.17 16.81
C ALA A 190 -3.86 0.05 17.40
N GLU A 191 -4.22 -1.22 17.21
CA GLU A 191 -3.42 -2.39 17.62
C GLU A 191 -2.10 -2.48 16.85
N ALA A 192 -2.09 -2.12 15.57
CA ALA A 192 -0.86 -2.08 14.78
C ALA A 192 0.16 -1.12 15.38
N GLY A 193 -0.27 0.03 15.88
CA GLY A 193 0.59 1.01 16.54
C GLY A 193 1.78 1.41 15.66
N GLU A 194 2.98 1.42 16.20
CA GLU A 194 4.23 1.77 15.50
C GLU A 194 4.58 0.82 14.34
N ARG A 195 3.91 -0.34 14.23
CA ARG A 195 4.09 -1.27 13.10
C ARG A 195 3.41 -0.78 11.83
N LEU A 196 2.42 0.12 11.96
CA LEU A 196 1.71 0.70 10.81
C LEU A 196 2.61 1.72 10.11
N GLY A 197 3.01 1.43 8.88
CA GLY A 197 3.92 2.28 8.12
C GLY A 197 3.26 3.05 6.99
N TYR A 198 2.14 2.57 6.49
CA TYR A 198 1.41 3.17 5.39
C TYR A 198 -0.09 2.91 5.50
N VAL A 199 -0.89 3.86 5.05
CA VAL A 199 -2.35 3.71 5.00
C VAL A 199 -2.84 3.97 3.59
N GLN A 200 -3.58 3.02 3.03
CA GLN A 200 -4.29 3.19 1.78
C GLN A 200 -5.78 3.35 2.05
N ILE A 201 -6.38 4.34 1.43
CA ILE A 201 -7.79 4.62 1.63
C ILE A 201 -8.56 4.56 0.30
N ALA A 202 -9.62 3.77 0.32
CA ALA A 202 -10.71 3.75 -0.64
C ALA A 202 -12.01 3.49 0.11
N ASP A 203 -13.14 3.80 -0.50
CA ASP A 203 -14.43 3.48 0.09
C ASP A 203 -14.86 2.03 -0.17
N SER A 204 -15.97 1.62 0.41
CA SER A 204 -16.47 0.24 0.45
C SER A 204 -16.63 -0.44 -0.92
N GLN A 205 -16.87 0.32 -1.99
CA GLN A 205 -16.91 -0.18 -3.38
C GLN A 205 -15.57 -0.06 -4.11
N ARG A 206 -14.50 0.33 -3.40
CA ARG A 206 -13.18 0.65 -3.93
C ARG A 206 -13.18 1.84 -4.90
N PHE A 207 -14.14 2.75 -4.73
CA PHE A 207 -14.11 4.11 -5.26
C PHE A 207 -13.39 5.06 -4.27
N GLU A 208 -13.28 6.34 -4.65
CA GLU A 208 -12.68 7.35 -3.79
C GLU A 208 -13.42 7.50 -2.44
N PRO A 209 -12.72 7.88 -1.36
CA PRO A 209 -13.34 8.17 -0.06
C PRO A 209 -14.49 9.17 -0.17
N GLY A 210 -15.62 8.83 0.47
CA GLY A 210 -16.86 9.59 0.42
C GLY A 210 -17.87 9.10 -0.63
N ALA A 211 -17.52 8.10 -1.44
CA ALA A 211 -18.43 7.50 -2.41
C ALA A 211 -19.21 6.29 -1.86
N GLY A 212 -18.86 5.78 -0.68
CA GLY A 212 -19.47 4.59 -0.08
C GLY A 212 -19.97 4.82 1.34
N HIS A 213 -19.72 3.86 2.23
CA HIS A 213 -20.28 3.88 3.60
C HIS A 213 -19.22 3.72 4.71
N ILE A 214 -17.92 3.76 4.39
CA ILE A 214 -16.87 3.67 5.40
C ILE A 214 -16.89 4.95 6.26
N ASP A 215 -16.88 4.78 7.58
CA ASP A 215 -16.76 5.89 8.53
C ASP A 215 -15.27 6.26 8.68
N PHE A 216 -14.81 7.14 7.83
CA PHE A 216 -13.44 7.64 7.89
C PHE A 216 -13.13 8.47 9.13
N THR A 217 -14.15 9.05 9.81
CA THR A 217 -13.94 9.81 11.05
C THR A 217 -13.35 8.92 12.14
N GLN A 218 -13.86 7.70 12.29
CA GLN A 218 -13.33 6.73 13.26
C GLN A 218 -11.90 6.29 12.90
N ILE A 219 -11.62 6.07 11.62
CA ILE A 219 -10.30 5.68 11.12
C ILE A 219 -9.26 6.76 11.42
N PHE A 220 -9.54 8.02 11.05
CA PHE A 220 -8.62 9.13 11.27
C PHE A 220 -8.45 9.45 12.76
N SER A 221 -9.49 9.30 13.57
CA SER A 221 -9.39 9.42 15.03
C SER A 221 -8.47 8.35 15.64
N ALA A 222 -8.54 7.10 15.13
CA ALA A 222 -7.65 6.04 15.58
C ALA A 222 -6.20 6.32 15.17
N LEU A 223 -5.95 6.78 13.94
CA LEU A 223 -4.61 7.16 13.47
C LEU A 223 -4.02 8.29 14.33
N ALA A 224 -4.80 9.32 14.63
CA ALA A 224 -4.37 10.42 15.50
C ALA A 224 -4.09 9.93 16.93
N GLY A 225 -4.99 9.12 17.48
CA GLY A 225 -4.86 8.57 18.84
C GLY A 225 -3.62 7.72 19.06
N MET A 226 -3.12 7.05 18.00
CA MET A 226 -1.86 6.28 18.05
C MET A 226 -0.63 7.10 17.66
N GLY A 227 -0.78 8.38 17.30
CA GLY A 227 0.32 9.24 16.88
C GLY A 227 0.89 8.88 15.51
N TYR A 228 0.05 8.44 14.58
CA TYR A 228 0.49 8.06 13.23
C TYR A 228 1.12 9.25 12.49
N THR A 229 2.29 9.04 11.90
CA THR A 229 3.04 10.06 11.16
C THR A 229 3.42 9.61 9.74
N GLY A 230 2.95 8.44 9.32
CA GLY A 230 3.17 7.92 7.99
C GLY A 230 2.32 8.64 6.92
N ASP A 231 2.54 8.28 5.67
CA ASP A 231 1.79 8.82 4.54
C ASP A 231 0.46 8.08 4.35
N ILE A 232 -0.47 8.73 3.64
CA ILE A 232 -1.78 8.18 3.25
C ILE A 232 -1.88 8.20 1.73
N GLY A 233 -2.25 7.08 1.11
CA GLY A 233 -2.47 6.95 -0.34
C GLY A 233 -3.94 6.76 -0.68
N ILE A 234 -4.42 7.42 -1.74
CA ILE A 234 -5.72 7.12 -2.34
C ILE A 234 -5.51 5.98 -3.34
N GLU A 235 -6.04 4.79 -3.00
CA GLU A 235 -5.99 3.61 -3.86
C GLU A 235 -7.38 3.11 -4.24
N CYS A 236 -7.89 3.52 -5.39
CA CYS A 236 -9.20 3.14 -5.89
C CYS A 236 -9.11 2.18 -7.07
N ALA A 237 -10.10 1.30 -7.26
CA ALA A 237 -10.20 0.51 -8.48
C ALA A 237 -10.58 1.39 -9.68
N ALA A 238 -11.49 2.34 -9.44
CA ALA A 238 -11.95 3.36 -10.38
C ALA A 238 -12.42 4.58 -9.58
N LEU A 239 -12.74 5.66 -10.28
CA LEU A 239 -13.42 6.82 -9.72
C LEU A 239 -14.92 6.74 -10.01
N SER A 240 -15.75 7.25 -9.11
CA SER A 240 -17.21 7.25 -9.24
C SER A 240 -17.73 8.20 -10.33
N ALA A 241 -16.93 9.20 -10.70
CA ALA A 241 -17.24 10.17 -11.75
C ALA A 241 -15.94 10.77 -12.34
N ASP A 242 -16.09 11.87 -13.11
CA ASP A 242 -14.97 12.60 -13.71
C ASP A 242 -13.91 13.00 -12.66
N PRO A 243 -12.63 12.71 -12.88
CA PRO A 243 -11.53 13.11 -11.99
C PRO A 243 -11.53 14.59 -11.61
N GLU A 244 -11.87 15.49 -12.53
CA GLU A 244 -11.93 16.94 -12.28
C GLU A 244 -13.04 17.32 -11.27
N ILE A 245 -14.02 16.44 -11.06
CA ILE A 245 -15.12 16.65 -10.11
C ILE A 245 -14.82 15.98 -8.79
N VAL A 246 -14.43 14.70 -8.80
CA VAL A 246 -14.36 13.89 -7.58
C VAL A 246 -13.04 14.08 -6.83
N LEU A 247 -11.90 14.20 -7.52
CA LEU A 247 -10.60 14.26 -6.86
C LEU A 247 -10.38 15.51 -5.99
N PRO A 248 -10.80 16.73 -6.40
CA PRO A 248 -10.75 17.88 -5.49
C PRO A 248 -11.61 17.72 -4.24
N ARG A 249 -12.78 17.06 -4.37
CA ARG A 249 -13.65 16.77 -3.22
C ARG A 249 -13.05 15.74 -2.28
N THR A 250 -12.46 14.68 -2.84
CA THR A 250 -11.74 13.67 -2.07
C THR A 250 -10.57 14.28 -1.31
N ALA A 251 -9.75 15.09 -1.96
CA ALA A 251 -8.63 15.77 -1.30
C ALA A 251 -9.11 16.67 -0.17
N ALA A 252 -10.19 17.44 -0.39
CA ALA A 252 -10.78 18.29 0.64
C ALA A 252 -11.31 17.47 1.83
N LEU A 253 -12.06 16.39 1.58
CA LEU A 253 -12.56 15.49 2.61
C LEU A 253 -11.41 14.94 3.47
N VAL A 254 -10.35 14.42 2.85
CA VAL A 254 -9.22 13.85 3.58
C VAL A 254 -8.49 14.90 4.39
N ARG A 255 -8.32 16.13 3.87
CA ARG A 255 -7.74 17.25 4.62
C ARG A 255 -8.60 17.66 5.82
N ASP A 256 -9.91 17.65 5.66
CA ASP A 256 -10.84 17.95 6.75
C ASP A 256 -10.75 16.87 7.84
N LEU A 257 -10.71 15.59 7.47
CA LEU A 257 -10.54 14.48 8.40
C LEU A 257 -9.23 14.56 9.18
N ILE A 258 -8.11 14.88 8.49
CA ILE A 258 -6.80 15.09 9.14
C ILE A 258 -6.89 16.23 10.16
N ARG A 259 -7.48 17.36 9.78
CA ARG A 259 -7.60 18.52 10.66
C ARG A 259 -8.51 18.25 11.85
N GLU A 260 -9.67 17.63 11.64
CA GLU A 260 -10.67 17.38 12.68
C GLU A 260 -10.24 16.29 13.67
N SER A 261 -9.45 15.32 13.23
CA SER A 261 -8.88 14.29 14.10
C SER A 261 -7.63 14.74 14.85
N GLU A 262 -7.10 15.95 14.56
CA GLU A 262 -5.82 16.44 15.09
C GLU A 262 -4.62 15.51 14.73
N LEU A 263 -4.74 14.77 13.62
CA LEU A 263 -3.63 13.97 13.13
C LEU A 263 -2.43 14.89 12.86
N ALA A 264 -1.27 14.51 13.38
CA ALA A 264 -0.06 15.35 13.32
C ALA A 264 0.31 15.73 11.87
N VAL A 265 0.26 17.02 11.59
CA VAL A 265 0.55 17.61 10.27
C VAL A 265 1.96 18.18 10.28
#